data_8b81e6cd13799f5f64228a96e93f2973
#
_entry.id   8b81e6cd13799f5f64228a96e93f2973
#
_cell.length_a   1.000
_cell.length_b   1.000
_cell.length_c   1.000
_cell.angle_alpha   90.00
_cell.angle_beta   90.00
_cell.angle_gamma   90.00
#
_symmetry.space_group_name_H-M   'P 1'
#
loop_
_entity.id
_entity.type
_entity.pdbx_description
1 polymer ?
#
loop_
_entity_poly.entity_id
_entity_poly.type
_entity_poly.pdbx_seq_one_letter_code
_entity_poly.pdbx_strand_id
1 'polypeptide(L)'
;RISEQRSNIRALAVDGTSGTLLACDSTGRPQGEALLYSEACQGFELQLQKLVPEGGPASSNSGSLARALQLTKVYGPSTLLRHQADWINGWFLGDWTWGEEGNNLRLGWNLENHSWPEALTKQPWLNRLPIIKPSGSTLGTIARARALELGLPDDVQIVAGTTDSNAAVL
;
A
#
# COMPACT_ATOMS: atom_id res chain seq x y z
N ARG A 1 -12.79 -25.50 7.00
CA ARG A 1 -12.04 -26.25 5.94
C ARG A 1 -10.58 -25.79 5.83
N ILE A 2 -10.26 -24.50 6.05
CA ILE A 2 -8.86 -24.02 6.05
C ILE A 2 -8.09 -24.53 7.29
N SER A 3 -8.77 -24.81 8.41
CA SER A 3 -8.13 -25.22 9.66
C SER A 3 -7.32 -26.52 9.54
N GLU A 4 -7.75 -27.46 8.73
CA GLU A 4 -7.09 -28.77 8.53
C GLU A 4 -5.87 -28.69 7.60
N GLN A 5 -5.75 -27.61 6.82
CA GLN A 5 -4.69 -27.41 5.83
C GLN A 5 -3.66 -26.34 6.22
N ARG A 6 -3.82 -25.71 7.40
CA ARG A 6 -2.94 -24.59 7.81
C ARG A 6 -1.45 -24.96 7.80
N SER A 7 -1.12 -26.17 8.21
CA SER A 7 0.26 -26.69 8.21
C SER A 7 0.88 -26.83 6.81
N ASN A 8 0.06 -26.80 5.76
CA ASN A 8 0.49 -26.92 4.37
C ASN A 8 0.64 -25.57 3.65
N ILE A 9 0.24 -24.47 4.30
CA ILE A 9 0.39 -23.12 3.73
C ILE A 9 1.87 -22.78 3.70
N ARG A 10 2.36 -22.33 2.54
CA ARG A 10 3.75 -21.92 2.33
C ARG A 10 3.90 -20.46 1.98
N ALA A 11 2.86 -19.85 1.41
CA ALA A 11 2.85 -18.44 1.06
C ALA A 11 1.46 -17.82 1.21
N LEU A 12 1.43 -16.52 1.46
CA LEU A 12 0.23 -15.68 1.46
C LEU A 12 0.48 -14.49 0.56
N ALA A 13 -0.50 -14.17 -0.28
CA ALA A 13 -0.57 -12.94 -1.04
C ALA A 13 -1.87 -12.22 -0.70
N VAL A 14 -1.84 -10.89 -0.67
CA VAL A 14 -3.01 -10.05 -0.38
C VAL A 14 -3.35 -9.22 -1.59
N ASP A 15 -4.53 -9.42 -2.12
CA ASP A 15 -5.12 -8.57 -3.13
C ASP A 15 -6.08 -7.58 -2.47
N GLY A 16 -6.01 -6.33 -2.85
CA GLY A 16 -6.82 -5.29 -2.23
C GLY A 16 -7.39 -4.29 -3.22
N THR A 17 -8.40 -3.55 -2.77
CA THR A 17 -9.02 -2.50 -3.60
C THR A 17 -7.99 -1.45 -4.00
N SER A 18 -7.85 -1.26 -5.33
CA SER A 18 -6.95 -0.26 -5.88
C SER A 18 -7.34 1.14 -5.41
N GLY A 19 -6.47 1.78 -4.66
CA GLY A 19 -6.64 3.16 -4.26
C GLY A 19 -7.22 3.41 -2.86
N THR A 20 -7.68 2.39 -2.13
CA THR A 20 -8.00 2.54 -0.70
C THR A 20 -6.69 2.77 0.07
N LEU A 21 -6.60 3.90 0.76
CA LEU A 21 -5.38 4.36 1.43
C LEU A 21 -5.64 4.69 2.90
N LEU A 22 -4.71 4.33 3.76
CA LEU A 22 -4.77 4.68 5.18
C LEU A 22 -3.48 5.31 5.68
N ALA A 23 -3.62 6.09 6.76
CA ALA A 23 -2.54 6.62 7.54
C ALA A 23 -2.28 5.74 8.75
N CYS A 24 -1.03 5.40 9.02
CA CYS A 24 -0.65 4.69 10.23
C CYS A 24 0.63 5.27 10.84
N ASP A 25 0.87 4.98 12.11
CA ASP A 25 2.13 5.33 12.77
C ASP A 25 3.25 4.34 12.39
N SER A 26 4.44 4.54 12.92
CA SER A 26 5.61 3.69 12.66
C SER A 26 5.45 2.22 13.13
N THR A 27 4.45 1.94 13.97
CA THR A 27 4.13 0.59 14.43
C THR A 27 2.99 -0.04 13.63
N GLY A 28 2.53 0.65 12.57
CA GLY A 28 1.44 0.22 11.72
C GLY A 28 0.03 0.42 12.30
N ARG A 29 -0.09 1.09 13.46
CA ARG A 29 -1.39 1.37 14.06
C ARG A 29 -2.11 2.45 13.23
N PRO A 30 -3.33 2.19 12.71
CA PRO A 30 -4.11 3.19 12.01
C PRO A 30 -4.35 4.43 12.86
N GLN A 31 -4.20 5.61 12.26
CA GLN A 31 -4.44 6.90 12.92
C GLN A 31 -5.87 7.41 12.74
N GLY A 32 -6.65 6.73 11.90
CA GLY A 32 -8.06 7.01 11.63
C GLY A 32 -8.63 6.03 10.63
N GLU A 33 -9.76 6.37 10.03
CA GLU A 33 -10.40 5.57 9.01
C GLU A 33 -9.62 5.61 7.69
N ALA A 34 -9.65 4.51 6.95
CA ALA A 34 -9.11 4.46 5.60
C ALA A 34 -9.99 5.28 4.66
N LEU A 35 -9.37 6.04 3.76
CA LEU A 35 -10.08 6.70 2.65
C LEU A 35 -10.29 5.68 1.53
N LEU A 36 -11.55 5.40 1.22
CA LEU A 36 -11.91 4.37 0.25
C LEU A 36 -11.60 4.80 -1.18
N TYR A 37 -11.39 3.84 -2.05
CA TYR A 37 -11.13 4.07 -3.47
C TYR A 37 -12.22 4.90 -4.19
N SER A 38 -13.45 4.87 -3.69
CA SER A 38 -14.61 5.61 -4.21
C SER A 38 -14.70 7.05 -3.70
N GLU A 39 -13.92 7.42 -2.67
CA GLU A 39 -13.95 8.76 -2.08
C GLU A 39 -12.99 9.68 -2.84
N ALA A 40 -13.50 10.83 -3.30
CA ALA A 40 -12.70 11.86 -3.91
C ALA A 40 -12.26 12.91 -2.87
N CYS A 41 -10.99 13.30 -2.89
CA CYS A 41 -10.43 14.35 -2.05
C CYS A 41 -10.31 15.64 -2.86
N GLN A 42 -11.21 16.59 -2.63
CA GLN A 42 -11.26 17.87 -3.36
C GLN A 42 -10.24 18.88 -2.83
N GLY A 43 -9.89 19.86 -3.68
CA GLY A 43 -9.04 20.98 -3.31
C GLY A 43 -7.55 20.71 -3.39
N PHE A 44 -7.14 19.62 -4.04
CA PHE A 44 -5.74 19.26 -4.28
C PHE A 44 -5.33 19.37 -5.76
N GLU A 45 -6.20 19.84 -6.65
CA GLU A 45 -6.01 19.87 -8.10
C GLU A 45 -4.69 20.54 -8.50
N LEU A 46 -4.41 21.74 -7.97
CA LEU A 46 -3.17 22.47 -8.25
C LEU A 46 -1.92 21.77 -7.70
N GLN A 47 -2.05 21.03 -6.60
CA GLN A 47 -0.94 20.25 -6.04
C GLN A 47 -0.67 19.01 -6.89
N LEU A 48 -1.73 18.30 -7.30
CA LEU A 48 -1.63 17.12 -8.17
C LEU A 48 -0.93 17.45 -9.49
N GLN A 49 -1.31 18.57 -10.15
CA GLN A 49 -0.69 19.06 -11.39
C GLN A 49 0.81 19.32 -11.25
N LYS A 50 1.27 19.72 -10.06
CA LYS A 50 2.70 19.95 -9.78
C LYS A 50 3.48 18.68 -9.44
N LEU A 51 2.80 17.63 -8.99
CA LEU A 51 3.43 16.43 -8.45
C LEU A 51 3.53 15.30 -9.47
N VAL A 52 2.57 15.19 -10.38
CA VAL A 52 2.48 14.08 -11.34
C VAL A 52 2.04 14.59 -12.71
N PRO A 53 2.39 13.86 -13.79
CA PRO A 53 1.93 14.19 -15.15
C PRO A 53 0.40 14.21 -15.25
N GLU A 54 -0.12 15.10 -16.05
CA GLU A 54 -1.55 15.19 -16.36
C GLU A 54 -2.02 13.92 -17.10
N GLY A 55 -3.24 13.51 -16.82
CA GLY A 55 -3.86 12.30 -17.44
C GLY A 55 -3.39 10.97 -16.87
N GLY A 56 -2.41 10.96 -15.96
CA GLY A 56 -1.95 9.74 -15.29
C GLY A 56 -2.91 9.28 -14.19
N PRO A 57 -2.78 8.02 -13.73
CA PRO A 57 -3.68 7.43 -12.73
C PRO A 57 -3.65 8.13 -11.37
N ALA A 58 -2.60 8.88 -11.07
CA ALA A 58 -2.43 9.65 -9.82
C ALA A 58 -2.90 11.11 -9.94
N SER A 59 -3.25 11.61 -11.14
CA SER A 59 -3.54 13.03 -11.38
C SER A 59 -4.95 13.47 -10.98
N SER A 60 -5.83 12.54 -10.60
CA SER A 60 -7.23 12.85 -10.29
C SER A 60 -7.49 12.95 -8.78
N ASN A 61 -8.52 13.71 -8.40
CA ASN A 61 -9.00 13.80 -7.01
C ASN A 61 -9.50 12.47 -6.44
N SER A 62 -9.80 11.49 -7.29
CA SER A 62 -10.14 10.11 -6.91
C SER A 62 -8.92 9.18 -6.92
N GLY A 63 -7.71 9.70 -7.13
CA GLY A 63 -6.46 8.97 -7.03
C GLY A 63 -5.96 8.83 -5.59
N SER A 64 -5.09 7.85 -5.35
CA SER A 64 -4.48 7.65 -4.03
C SER A 64 -3.59 8.83 -3.62
N LEU A 65 -3.02 9.56 -4.59
CA LEU A 65 -2.20 10.73 -4.29
C LEU A 65 -3.01 11.86 -3.64
N ALA A 66 -4.25 12.11 -4.10
CA ALA A 66 -5.14 13.09 -3.46
C ALA A 66 -5.47 12.67 -2.01
N ARG A 67 -5.73 11.36 -1.77
CA ARG A 67 -5.92 10.82 -0.42
C ARG A 67 -4.67 10.96 0.44
N ALA A 68 -3.49 10.72 -0.13
CA ALA A 68 -2.21 10.90 0.56
C ALA A 68 -2.01 12.34 1.03
N LEU A 69 -2.32 13.32 0.17
CA LEU A 69 -2.28 14.74 0.51
C LEU A 69 -3.28 15.07 1.64
N GLN A 70 -4.51 14.55 1.55
CA GLN A 70 -5.52 14.73 2.59
C GLN A 70 -5.08 14.11 3.92
N LEU A 71 -4.60 12.89 3.93
CA LEU A 71 -4.14 12.20 5.14
C LEU A 71 -2.92 12.90 5.75
N THR A 72 -1.97 13.34 4.92
CA THR A 72 -0.80 14.10 5.38
C THR A 72 -1.21 15.46 5.99
N LYS A 73 -2.22 16.12 5.43
CA LYS A 73 -2.77 17.37 5.98
C LYS A 73 -3.39 17.17 7.36
N VAL A 74 -4.05 16.02 7.58
CA VAL A 74 -4.74 15.69 8.84
C VAL A 74 -3.76 15.19 9.90
N TYR A 75 -2.89 14.24 9.54
CA TYR A 75 -2.05 13.51 10.51
C TYR A 75 -0.59 13.96 10.51
N GLY A 76 -0.22 14.88 9.62
CA GLY A 76 1.13 15.42 9.52
C GLY A 76 2.07 14.58 8.62
N PRO A 77 3.26 15.13 8.31
CA PRO A 77 4.19 14.57 7.34
C PRO A 77 4.95 13.33 7.84
N SER A 78 4.80 12.96 9.11
CA SER A 78 5.45 11.79 9.71
C SER A 78 4.63 10.51 9.65
N THR A 79 3.38 10.58 9.17
CA THR A 79 2.50 9.43 9.04
C THR A 79 2.94 8.51 7.90
N LEU A 80 2.88 7.19 8.10
CA LEU A 80 3.07 6.23 7.02
C LEU A 80 1.78 6.17 6.19
N LEU A 81 1.93 6.16 4.87
CA LEU A 81 0.83 6.06 3.91
C LEU A 81 0.88 4.69 3.24
N ARG A 82 -0.14 3.88 3.45
CA ARG A 82 -0.19 2.49 2.95
C ARG A 82 -1.52 2.20 2.28
N HIS A 83 -1.46 1.56 1.11
CA HIS A 83 -2.66 0.94 0.54
C HIS A 83 -3.14 -0.20 1.42
N GLN A 84 -4.42 -0.54 1.32
CA GLN A 84 -5.04 -1.58 2.13
C GLN A 84 -4.25 -2.91 2.09
N ALA A 85 -3.92 -3.40 0.89
CA ALA A 85 -3.15 -4.63 0.72
C ALA A 85 -1.74 -4.52 1.33
N ASP A 86 -1.05 -3.39 1.11
CA ASP A 86 0.28 -3.11 1.67
C ASP A 86 0.25 -3.08 3.20
N TRP A 87 -0.81 -2.50 3.78
CA TRP A 87 -0.96 -2.46 5.22
C TRP A 87 -1.20 -3.85 5.82
N ILE A 88 -2.03 -4.69 5.16
CA ILE A 88 -2.28 -6.06 5.59
C ILE A 88 -1.01 -6.92 5.49
N ASN A 89 -0.24 -6.78 4.39
CA ASN A 89 1.07 -7.41 4.27
C ASN A 89 2.01 -6.97 5.40
N GLY A 90 2.02 -5.69 5.74
CA GLY A 90 2.77 -5.15 6.88
C GLY A 90 2.34 -5.77 8.21
N TRP A 91 1.05 -6.01 8.40
CA TRP A 91 0.53 -6.68 9.59
C TRP A 91 1.03 -8.13 9.70
N PHE A 92 1.06 -8.88 8.58
CA PHE A 92 1.63 -10.23 8.57
C PHE A 92 3.13 -10.24 8.87
N LEU A 93 3.87 -9.27 8.32
CA LEU A 93 5.33 -9.16 8.47
C LEU A 93 5.75 -8.57 9.82
N GLY A 94 4.89 -7.76 10.47
CA GLY A 94 5.28 -6.87 11.56
C GLY A 94 6.15 -5.69 11.07
N ASP A 95 6.13 -5.40 9.77
CA ASP A 95 6.93 -4.39 9.09
C ASP A 95 6.15 -3.76 7.95
N TRP A 96 5.92 -2.44 8.00
CA TRP A 96 5.17 -1.67 7.01
C TRP A 96 6.07 -0.96 5.99
N THR A 97 7.24 -1.50 5.71
CA THR A 97 8.20 -0.92 4.75
C THR A 97 7.72 -1.05 3.30
N TRP A 98 7.06 -2.16 2.96
CA TRP A 98 6.83 -2.57 1.57
C TRP A 98 5.49 -2.10 1.00
N GLY A 99 5.48 -1.89 -0.33
CA GLY A 99 4.28 -1.69 -1.14
C GLY A 99 4.39 -2.42 -2.48
N GLU A 100 3.26 -2.71 -3.07
CA GLU A 100 3.17 -3.39 -4.36
C GLU A 100 2.97 -2.35 -5.49
N GLU A 101 3.61 -2.57 -6.63
CA GLU A 101 3.68 -1.59 -7.72
C GLU A 101 2.32 -1.20 -8.32
N GLY A 102 1.41 -2.16 -8.56
CA GLY A 102 0.09 -1.92 -9.15
C GLY A 102 -0.81 -1.07 -8.25
N ASN A 103 -0.82 -1.36 -6.94
CA ASN A 103 -1.54 -0.54 -5.97
C ASN A 103 -0.99 0.89 -5.92
N ASN A 104 0.33 1.06 -6.06
CA ASN A 104 1.00 2.35 -5.91
C ASN A 104 1.01 3.21 -7.19
N LEU A 105 0.51 2.70 -8.34
CA LEU A 105 0.30 3.50 -9.56
C LEU A 105 -0.55 4.76 -9.30
N ARG A 106 -1.66 4.62 -8.56
CA ARG A 106 -2.56 5.74 -8.26
C ARG A 106 -2.00 6.68 -7.18
N LEU A 107 -0.90 6.30 -6.54
CA LEU A 107 -0.12 7.14 -5.64
C LEU A 107 1.01 7.89 -6.39
N GLY A 108 1.28 7.50 -7.63
CA GLY A 108 2.25 8.14 -8.51
C GLY A 108 3.47 7.29 -8.85
N TRP A 109 3.54 6.03 -8.44
CA TRP A 109 4.62 5.15 -8.85
C TRP A 109 4.67 4.98 -10.37
N ASN A 110 5.85 5.13 -10.98
CA ASN A 110 6.05 4.92 -12.40
C ASN A 110 6.58 3.51 -12.65
N LEU A 111 5.79 2.67 -13.36
CA LEU A 111 6.16 1.30 -13.68
C LEU A 111 7.28 1.19 -14.72
N GLU A 112 7.38 2.14 -15.65
CA GLU A 112 8.39 2.09 -16.71
C GLU A 112 9.79 2.36 -16.15
N ASN A 113 9.89 3.36 -15.26
CA ASN A 113 11.15 3.82 -14.71
C ASN A 113 11.43 3.24 -13.30
N HIS A 114 10.51 2.45 -12.74
CA HIS A 114 10.57 1.90 -11.39
C HIS A 114 10.96 2.97 -10.36
N SER A 115 10.29 4.13 -10.39
CA SER A 115 10.64 5.27 -9.56
C SER A 115 9.43 6.13 -9.20
N TRP A 116 9.58 6.92 -8.14
CA TRP A 116 8.66 8.01 -7.86
C TRP A 116 9.01 9.22 -8.73
N PRO A 117 8.01 10.00 -9.22
CA PRO A 117 8.25 11.26 -9.93
C PRO A 117 9.16 12.20 -9.13
N GLU A 118 10.04 12.93 -9.82
CA GLU A 118 10.97 13.85 -9.16
C GLU A 118 10.29 14.88 -8.25
N ALA A 119 9.11 15.36 -8.65
CA ALA A 119 8.35 16.32 -7.84
C ALA A 119 7.85 15.67 -6.52
N LEU A 120 7.54 14.38 -6.51
CA LEU A 120 7.20 13.62 -5.29
C LEU A 120 8.44 13.40 -4.42
N THR A 121 9.62 13.15 -5.01
CA THR A 121 10.84 12.91 -4.24
C THR A 121 11.28 14.13 -3.42
N LYS A 122 10.81 15.32 -3.77
CA LYS A 122 11.08 16.57 -3.05
C LYS A 122 10.11 16.86 -1.91
N GLN A 123 9.09 15.99 -1.72
CA GLN A 123 8.10 16.20 -0.66
C GLN A 123 8.63 15.73 0.71
N PRO A 124 8.33 16.45 1.81
CA PRO A 124 8.83 16.12 3.14
C PRO A 124 8.29 14.78 3.67
N TRP A 125 7.22 14.25 3.08
CA TRP A 125 6.60 12.99 3.44
C TRP A 125 6.99 11.82 2.52
N LEU A 126 7.91 12.00 1.59
CA LEU A 126 8.36 10.91 0.69
C LEU A 126 8.85 9.69 1.47
N ASN A 127 9.64 9.91 2.51
CA ASN A 127 10.20 8.81 3.33
C ASN A 127 9.12 8.00 4.08
N ARG A 128 7.85 8.39 3.95
CA ARG A 128 6.70 7.71 4.52
C ARG A 128 5.92 6.87 3.50
N LEU A 129 6.29 7.00 2.23
CA LEU A 129 5.83 6.09 1.18
C LEU A 129 6.52 4.72 1.32
N PRO A 130 5.89 3.64 0.82
CA PRO A 130 6.52 2.33 0.85
C PRO A 130 7.71 2.23 -0.13
N ILE A 131 8.58 1.28 0.14
CA ILE A 131 9.54 0.78 -0.84
C ILE A 131 8.78 -0.19 -1.74
N ILE A 132 8.76 0.08 -3.04
CA ILE A 132 7.93 -0.65 -3.99
C ILE A 132 8.60 -1.95 -4.46
N LYS A 133 7.80 -2.99 -4.52
CA LYS A 133 8.15 -4.30 -5.06
C LYS A 133 7.19 -4.71 -6.17
N PRO A 134 7.66 -5.40 -7.20
CA PRO A 134 6.80 -5.99 -8.22
C PRO A 134 5.82 -7.01 -7.63
N SER A 135 4.63 -7.15 -8.26
CA SER A 135 3.69 -8.23 -7.95
C SER A 135 4.38 -9.59 -7.98
N GLY A 136 4.05 -10.48 -7.07
CA GLY A 136 4.68 -11.81 -6.95
C GLY A 136 6.03 -11.83 -6.23
N SER A 137 6.61 -10.68 -5.88
CA SER A 137 7.87 -10.62 -5.12
C SER A 137 7.67 -11.07 -3.67
N THR A 138 8.61 -11.85 -3.14
CA THR A 138 8.65 -12.15 -1.71
C THR A 138 9.01 -10.88 -0.93
N LEU A 139 8.18 -10.52 0.04
CA LEU A 139 8.37 -9.38 0.93
C LEU A 139 9.11 -9.77 2.21
N GLY A 140 8.97 -11.01 2.65
CA GLY A 140 9.59 -11.55 3.84
C GLY A 140 8.85 -12.77 4.37
N THR A 141 9.20 -13.19 5.57
CA THR A 141 8.54 -14.29 6.28
C THR A 141 7.55 -13.73 7.30
N ILE A 142 6.45 -14.42 7.50
CA ILE A 142 5.42 -14.06 8.49
C ILE A 142 6.04 -13.82 9.87
N ALA A 143 5.64 -12.76 10.55
CA ALA A 143 6.06 -12.50 11.93
C ALA A 143 5.59 -13.64 12.84
N ARG A 144 6.49 -14.14 13.69
CA ARG A 144 6.22 -15.29 14.59
C ARG A 144 4.94 -15.10 15.42
N ALA A 145 4.68 -13.87 15.89
CA ALA A 145 3.47 -13.58 16.65
C ALA A 145 2.20 -13.82 15.81
N ARG A 146 2.23 -13.47 14.52
CA ARG A 146 1.11 -13.66 13.59
C ARG A 146 0.95 -15.12 13.18
N ALA A 147 2.06 -15.82 12.96
CA ALA A 147 2.03 -17.26 12.70
C ALA A 147 1.34 -18.01 13.85
N LEU A 148 1.71 -17.71 15.09
CA LEU A 148 1.08 -18.29 16.28
C LEU A 148 -0.40 -17.92 16.40
N GLU A 149 -0.75 -16.65 16.22
CA GLU A 149 -2.14 -16.15 16.30
C GLU A 149 -3.05 -16.85 15.27
N LEU A 150 -2.54 -17.10 14.07
CA LEU A 150 -3.29 -17.69 12.97
C LEU A 150 -3.19 -19.24 12.91
N GLY A 151 -2.31 -19.82 13.70
CA GLY A 151 -2.01 -21.26 13.64
C GLY A 151 -1.35 -21.66 12.31
N LEU A 152 -0.45 -20.80 11.79
CA LEU A 152 0.31 -21.02 10.57
C LEU A 152 1.74 -21.46 10.90
N PRO A 153 2.45 -22.13 9.95
CA PRO A 153 3.90 -22.33 10.05
C PRO A 153 4.62 -20.97 10.15
N ASP A 154 5.73 -20.94 10.85
CA ASP A 154 6.54 -19.72 11.04
C ASP A 154 7.48 -19.40 9.86
N ASP A 155 7.50 -20.27 8.86
CA ASP A 155 8.24 -20.13 7.60
C ASP A 155 7.39 -19.65 6.41
N VAL A 156 6.11 -19.32 6.63
CA VAL A 156 5.20 -18.84 5.57
C VAL A 156 5.74 -17.55 4.96
N GLN A 157 5.88 -17.54 3.64
CA GLN A 157 6.33 -16.37 2.89
C GLN A 157 5.17 -15.40 2.65
N ILE A 158 5.40 -14.11 2.87
CA ILE A 158 4.47 -13.05 2.49
C ILE A 158 4.92 -12.52 1.14
N VAL A 159 4.00 -12.57 0.18
CA VAL A 159 4.25 -12.21 -1.22
C VAL A 159 3.44 -10.97 -1.58
N ALA A 160 4.04 -10.06 -2.33
CA ALA A 160 3.31 -8.93 -2.91
C ALA A 160 2.21 -9.47 -3.81
N GLY A 161 0.96 -9.22 -3.46
CA GLY A 161 -0.19 -9.57 -4.29
C GLY A 161 -0.38 -8.56 -5.42
N THR A 162 -1.62 -8.16 -5.66
CA THR A 162 -1.93 -7.16 -6.68
C THR A 162 -3.22 -6.41 -6.31
N THR A 163 -3.83 -5.70 -7.25
CA THR A 163 -5.16 -5.14 -7.05
C THR A 163 -6.23 -6.21 -7.25
N ASP A 164 -7.38 -6.08 -6.59
CA ASP A 164 -8.54 -6.95 -6.76
C ASP A 164 -8.96 -7.13 -8.22
N SER A 165 -8.92 -6.04 -9.01
CA SER A 165 -9.24 -6.06 -10.43
C SER A 165 -8.25 -6.90 -11.25
N ASN A 166 -6.96 -6.83 -10.94
CA ASN A 166 -5.94 -7.66 -11.60
C ASN A 166 -6.06 -9.12 -11.19
N ALA A 167 -6.28 -9.38 -9.90
CA ALA A 167 -6.47 -10.74 -9.38
C ALA A 167 -7.69 -11.44 -10.00
N ALA A 168 -8.75 -10.68 -10.34
CA ALA A 168 -9.95 -11.22 -10.97
C ALA A 168 -9.74 -11.72 -12.41
N VAL A 169 -8.59 -11.45 -13.03
CA VAL A 169 -8.26 -11.85 -14.42
C VAL A 169 -7.34 -13.07 -14.45
N LEU A 170 -6.78 -13.47 -13.30
CA LEU A 170 -5.92 -14.64 -13.13
C LEU A 170 -6.73 -15.90 -12.90
#